data_ba40b8d83a329afe838696c02b714a0a
#
_entry.id   ba40b8d83a329afe838696c02b714a0a
#
_cell.length_a   1.000
_cell.length_b   1.000
_cell.length_c   1.000
_cell.angle_alpha   90.00
_cell.angle_beta   90.00
_cell.angle_gamma   90.00
#
_symmetry.space_group_name_H-M   'P 1'
#
loop_
_entity.id
_entity.type
_entity.pdbx_description
1 polymer ?
#
loop_
_entity_poly.entity_id
_entity_poly.type
_entity_poly.pdbx_seq_one_letter_code
_entity_poly.pdbx_strand_id
1 'polypeptide(L)' 'MTNLTNQRQVFVEEYVRSGDHLEAAKKAGYKDTHTLRNQACNLRRECADQITEELHRNFAEIAPRH' A
#
# COMPACT_ATOMS: atom_id res chain seq x y z
N MET A 1 13.89 -14.18 4.70
CA MET A 1 14.21 -13.53 3.55
C MET A 1 13.07 -12.78 2.96
N THR A 2 13.27 -11.58 2.72
CA THR A 2 12.24 -10.73 2.18
C THR A 2 12.23 -10.79 0.69
N ASN A 3 11.09 -10.86 0.11
CA ASN A 3 11.04 -10.77 -1.33
C ASN A 3 10.12 -9.64 -1.72
N LEU A 4 10.10 -9.35 -2.99
CA LEU A 4 9.35 -8.22 -3.50
C LEU A 4 7.86 -8.35 -3.23
N THR A 5 7.37 -9.57 -3.27
CA THR A 5 5.96 -9.81 -3.04
C THR A 5 5.58 -9.39 -1.62
N ASN A 6 6.41 -9.75 -0.66
CA ASN A 6 6.15 -9.38 0.72
C ASN A 6 6.18 -7.87 0.89
N GLN A 7 7.17 -7.23 0.28
CA GLN A 7 7.27 -5.78 0.38
C GLN A 7 6.04 -5.10 -0.18
N ARG A 8 5.57 -5.57 -1.32
CA ARG A 8 4.40 -4.97 -1.93
C ARG A 8 3.17 -5.19 -1.06
N GLN A 9 3.06 -6.36 -0.48
CA GLN A 9 1.93 -6.66 0.39
C GLN A 9 1.90 -5.69 1.57
N VAL A 10 3.04 -5.47 2.19
CA VAL A 10 3.12 -4.54 3.31
C VAL A 10 2.78 -3.13 2.86
N PHE A 11 3.27 -2.74 1.68
CA PHE A 11 2.97 -1.43 1.15
C PHE A 11 1.46 -1.24 0.99
N VAL A 12 0.78 -2.23 0.42
CA VAL A 12 -0.65 -2.14 0.20
C VAL A 12 -1.38 -2.00 1.53
N GLU A 13 -1.01 -2.83 2.50
CA GLU A 13 -1.68 -2.80 3.79
C GLU A 13 -1.48 -1.47 4.49
N GLU A 14 -0.27 -0.95 4.45
CA GLU A 14 0.01 0.31 5.12
C GLU A 14 -0.66 1.48 4.38
N TYR A 15 -0.70 1.40 3.07
CA TYR A 15 -1.33 2.45 2.29
C TYR A 15 -2.83 2.51 2.59
N VAL A 16 -3.47 1.36 2.65
CA VAL A 16 -4.90 1.32 2.95
C VAL A 16 -5.17 1.87 4.34
N ARG A 17 -4.26 1.59 5.25
CA ARG A 17 -4.44 2.04 6.63
C ARG A 17 -4.19 3.54 6.79
N SER A 18 -3.14 4.05 6.18
CA SER A 18 -2.73 5.43 6.41
C SER A 18 -3.19 6.38 5.32
N GLY A 19 -3.38 5.89 4.12
CA GLY A 19 -3.73 6.74 3.00
C GLY A 19 -2.56 7.52 2.43
N ASP A 20 -1.35 7.23 2.88
CA ASP A 20 -0.16 7.96 2.47
C ASP A 20 0.82 6.97 1.83
N HIS A 21 0.98 7.05 0.53
CA HIS A 21 1.83 6.09 -0.17
C HIS A 21 3.30 6.26 0.20
N LEU A 22 3.72 7.46 0.53
CA LEU A 22 5.11 7.66 0.92
C LEU A 22 5.41 6.96 2.24
N GLU A 23 4.54 7.15 3.21
CA GLU A 23 4.70 6.48 4.50
C GLU A 23 4.60 4.98 4.35
N ALA A 24 3.68 4.54 3.51
CA ALA A 24 3.51 3.11 3.29
C ALA A 24 4.78 2.49 2.72
N ALA A 25 5.41 3.19 1.78
CA ALA A 25 6.65 2.69 1.20
C ALA A 25 7.75 2.61 2.23
N LYS A 26 7.84 3.61 3.09
CA LYS A 26 8.84 3.59 4.14
C LYS A 26 8.64 2.42 5.08
N LYS A 27 7.42 2.19 5.48
CA LYS A 27 7.12 1.09 6.39
C LYS A 27 7.31 -0.26 5.74
N ALA A 28 7.14 -0.30 4.42
CA ALA A 28 7.35 -1.55 3.70
C ALA A 28 8.83 -1.89 3.54
N GLY A 29 9.70 -0.96 3.90
CA GLY A 29 11.13 -1.26 3.85
C GLY A 29 11.84 -0.72 2.64
N TYR A 30 11.19 0.11 1.85
CA TYR A 30 11.85 0.72 0.72
C TYR A 30 12.77 1.81 1.21
N LYS A 31 13.87 2.01 0.50
CA LYS A 31 14.87 2.98 0.93
C LYS A 31 14.33 4.39 0.88
N ASP A 32 14.64 5.14 1.93
CA ASP A 32 14.17 6.52 2.03
C ASP A 32 15.17 7.41 1.29
N THR A 33 15.04 7.49 -0.01
CA THR A 33 15.89 8.32 -0.83
C THR A 33 15.03 9.39 -1.50
N HIS A 34 15.68 10.29 -2.20
CA HIS A 34 14.94 11.36 -2.86
C HIS A 34 14.04 10.83 -3.98
N THR A 35 14.28 9.59 -4.42
CA THR A 35 13.42 8.98 -5.43
C THR A 35 12.29 8.16 -4.82
N LEU A 36 12.21 8.11 -3.50
CA LEU A 36 11.20 7.30 -2.85
C LEU A 36 9.80 7.74 -3.24
N ARG A 37 9.60 9.03 -3.39
CA ARG A 37 8.28 9.53 -3.77
C ARG A 37 7.85 8.97 -5.12
N ASN A 38 8.75 8.98 -6.10
CA ASN A 38 8.45 8.43 -7.39
C ASN A 38 8.19 6.94 -7.30
N GLN A 39 9.00 6.25 -6.52
CA GLN A 39 8.84 4.82 -6.35
C GLN A 39 7.51 4.50 -5.69
N ALA A 40 7.15 5.26 -4.67
CA ALA A 40 5.87 5.04 -3.99
C ALA A 40 4.70 5.29 -4.93
N CYS A 41 4.80 6.31 -5.75
CA CYS A 41 3.76 6.62 -6.71
C CYS A 41 3.59 5.47 -7.71
N ASN A 42 4.72 4.94 -8.18
CA ASN A 42 4.67 3.81 -9.10
C ASN A 42 4.07 2.58 -8.44
N LEU A 43 4.44 2.34 -7.19
CA LEU A 43 3.89 1.21 -6.45
C LEU A 43 2.38 1.34 -6.30
N ARG A 44 1.92 2.54 -6.02
CA ARG A 44 0.49 2.77 -5.88
C ARG A 44 -0.24 2.42 -7.17
N ARG A 45 0.36 2.78 -8.30
CA ARG A 45 -0.27 2.48 -9.59
C ARG A 45 -0.19 1.00 -9.91
N GLU A 46 0.95 0.38 -9.64
CA GLU A 46 1.11 -1.04 -9.93
C GLU A 46 0.25 -1.90 -9.03
N CYS A 47 0.06 -1.47 -7.81
CA CYS A 47 -0.72 -2.24 -6.85
C CYS A 47 -2.16 -1.75 -6.74
N ALA A 48 -2.63 -1.00 -7.72
CA ALA A 48 -3.96 -0.39 -7.64
C ALA A 48 -5.04 -1.45 -7.42
N ASP A 49 -4.94 -2.56 -8.13
CA ASP A 49 -5.94 -3.62 -7.99
C ASP A 49 -5.94 -4.18 -6.57
N GLN A 50 -4.75 -4.43 -6.04
CA GLN A 50 -4.64 -4.96 -4.70
C GLN A 50 -5.15 -3.96 -3.66
N ILE A 51 -4.84 -2.68 -3.88
CA ILE A 51 -5.30 -1.65 -2.98
C ILE A 51 -6.82 -1.58 -2.99
N THR A 52 -7.41 -1.65 -4.17
CA THR A 52 -8.87 -1.64 -4.29
C THR A 52 -9.48 -2.83 -3.56
N GLU A 53 -8.89 -3.99 -3.72
CA GLU A 53 -9.38 -5.18 -3.05
C GLU A 53 -9.32 -5.04 -1.53
N GLU A 54 -8.21 -4.50 -1.05
CA GLU A 54 -8.07 -4.32 0.39
C GLU A 54 -9.07 -3.31 0.94
N LEU A 55 -9.29 -2.25 0.19
CA LEU A 55 -10.27 -1.26 0.59
C LEU A 55 -11.67 -1.87 0.65
N HIS A 56 -12.01 -2.66 -0.36
CA HIS A 56 -13.31 -3.32 -0.37
C HIS A 56 -13.46 -4.25 0.81
N ARG A 57 -12.43 -5.01 1.10
CA ARG A 57 -12.49 -5.95 2.20
C ARG A 57 -12.68 -5.22 3.53
N ASN A 58 -11.92 -4.16 3.74
CA ASN A 58 -12.03 -3.42 4.98
C ASN A 58 -13.37 -2.72 5.12
N PHE A 59 -13.82 -2.11 4.03
CA PHE A 59 -15.09 -1.41 4.10
C PHE A 59 -16.27 -2.35 4.16
N ALA A 60 -16.16 -3.52 3.57
CA ALA A 60 -17.24 -4.49 3.65
C ALA A 60 -17.46 -4.94 5.08
N GLU A 61 -16.39 -4.96 5.86
CA GLU A 61 -16.50 -5.34 7.24
C GLU A 61 -17.16 -4.28 8.08
N ILE A 62 -16.82 -3.03 7.80
CA ILE A 62 -17.31 -1.95 8.62
C ILE A 62 -18.52 -1.30 8.04
N ALA A 63 -18.61 -1.24 6.76
CA ALA A 63 -19.63 -0.49 6.11
C ALA A 63 -20.97 -1.09 6.35
N PRO A 64 -21.86 -0.31 6.72
CA PRO A 64 -23.18 -0.84 6.90
C PRO A 64 -23.76 -0.88 5.58
N ARG A 65 -24.42 -1.21 5.28
CA ARG A 65 -24.97 -1.19 4.17
C ARG A 65 -26.08 -0.52 4.22
N HIS A 66 -26.58 -0.23 3.69
CA HIS A 66 -27.79 0.38 3.81
C HIS A 66 -28.73 -0.13 2.92
#